data_6a8dbcfe08cb97eabaee115f971bfab2
#
_entry.id   6a8dbcfe08cb97eabaee115f971bfab2
#
_cell.length_a   1.000
_cell.length_b   1.000
_cell.length_c   1.000
_cell.angle_alpha   90.00
_cell.angle_beta   90.00
_cell.angle_gamma   90.00
#
_symmetry.space_group_name_H-M   'P 1'
#
loop_
_entity.id
_entity.type
_entity.pdbx_description
1 polymer ?
#
loop_
_entity_poly.entity_id
_entity_poly.type
_entity_poly.pdbx_seq_one_letter_code
_entity_poly.pdbx_strand_id
1 'polypeptide(L)'
;MNGVLYWNELRANVKTISSYAFGLLFYLWIFIWVYPSFAGSQALNTLLRQMPKGLMKVLGYTVGVTHIGDFLGGEFYSLLYLIIMGIYAIFVATKLIAHLVDNGSMAYLLATPLSRVKVATTQAAVLISGVFVIGFVSTVGALLGVHWFVNHPDMNATYFVQMNIVGVLLFCVVSAYCFLFSCLVRDERTALGLSALLTILFYGLHMVGDLSTKLNWMNHLSLFTVFDPQNLIHGHGHFVIDSVSLVAVTVVLLGVAIVGFRRRELPL
;
A
#
# COMPACT_ATOMS: atom_id res chain seq x y z
N MET A 1 -13.99 -17.44 -10.35
CA MET A 1 -13.30 -16.43 -11.18
C MET A 1 -13.56 -16.75 -12.66
N ASN A 2 -13.75 -15.71 -13.49
CA ASN A 2 -13.87 -15.88 -14.95
C ASN A 2 -12.61 -15.32 -15.61
N GLY A 3 -11.85 -16.17 -16.32
CA GLY A 3 -10.55 -15.77 -16.91
C GLY A 3 -10.67 -14.71 -18.00
N VAL A 4 -11.72 -14.76 -18.81
CA VAL A 4 -11.94 -13.76 -19.87
C VAL A 4 -12.26 -12.39 -19.27
N LEU A 5 -13.15 -12.35 -18.27
CA LEU A 5 -13.46 -11.11 -17.55
C LEU A 5 -12.20 -10.55 -16.85
N TYR A 6 -11.43 -11.41 -16.17
CA TYR A 6 -10.20 -11.00 -15.51
C TYR A 6 -9.22 -10.33 -16.48
N TRP A 7 -8.99 -10.94 -17.63
CA TRP A 7 -8.03 -10.40 -18.60
C TRP A 7 -8.49 -9.07 -19.22
N ASN A 8 -9.79 -8.96 -19.50
CA ASN A 8 -10.37 -7.73 -20.02
C ASN A 8 -10.31 -6.60 -19.00
N GLU A 9 -10.67 -6.88 -17.76
CA GLU A 9 -10.61 -5.90 -16.65
C GLU A 9 -9.16 -5.49 -16.35
N LEU A 10 -8.23 -6.44 -16.35
CA LEU A 10 -6.82 -6.14 -16.18
C LEU A 10 -6.31 -5.22 -17.28
N ARG A 11 -6.65 -5.50 -18.56
CA ARG A 11 -6.30 -4.65 -19.71
C ARG A 11 -6.93 -3.26 -19.61
N ALA A 12 -8.17 -3.15 -19.17
CA ALA A 12 -8.85 -1.88 -18.95
C ALA A 12 -8.15 -1.02 -17.89
N ASN A 13 -7.56 -1.65 -16.89
CA ASN A 13 -6.85 -0.97 -15.80
C ASN A 13 -5.32 -0.88 -15.99
N VAL A 14 -4.74 -1.44 -17.07
CA VAL A 14 -3.29 -1.39 -17.35
C VAL A 14 -2.75 0.03 -17.32
N LYS A 15 -3.43 0.99 -17.93
CA LYS A 15 -2.99 2.40 -17.93
C LYS A 15 -2.90 2.95 -16.52
N THR A 16 -3.90 2.66 -15.68
CA THR A 16 -3.92 3.09 -14.26
C THR A 16 -2.77 2.42 -13.51
N ILE A 17 -2.65 1.09 -13.57
CA ILE A 17 -1.58 0.35 -12.89
C ILE A 17 -0.20 0.85 -13.32
N SER A 18 0.01 1.01 -14.64
CA SER A 18 1.30 1.49 -15.18
C SER A 18 1.61 2.92 -14.76
N SER A 19 0.61 3.81 -14.67
CA SER A 19 0.81 5.19 -14.21
C SER A 19 1.25 5.24 -12.74
N TYR A 20 0.63 4.45 -11.87
CA TYR A 20 1.03 4.35 -10.47
C TYR A 20 2.40 3.69 -10.30
N ALA A 21 2.66 2.60 -11.03
CA ALA A 21 3.96 1.94 -11.03
C ALA A 21 5.09 2.86 -11.51
N PHE A 22 4.84 3.59 -12.61
CA PHE A 22 5.80 4.55 -13.16
C PHE A 22 6.02 5.74 -12.19
N GLY A 23 4.95 6.32 -11.65
CA GLY A 23 5.04 7.42 -10.69
C GLY A 23 5.85 7.03 -9.45
N LEU A 24 5.55 5.84 -8.88
CA LEU A 24 6.27 5.33 -7.72
C LEU A 24 7.75 5.08 -8.04
N LEU A 25 8.05 4.45 -9.18
CA LEU A 25 9.41 4.21 -9.66
C LEU A 25 10.17 5.50 -9.91
N PHE A 26 9.53 6.49 -10.54
CA PHE A 26 10.13 7.79 -10.85
C PHE A 26 10.58 8.53 -9.57
N TYR A 27 9.68 8.62 -8.58
CA TYR A 27 10.03 9.22 -7.29
C TYR A 27 11.12 8.43 -6.58
N LEU A 28 11.04 7.10 -6.56
CA LEU A 28 12.05 6.25 -5.97
C LEU A 28 13.44 6.50 -6.58
N TRP A 29 13.52 6.61 -7.89
CA TRP A 29 14.78 6.87 -8.59
C TRP A 29 15.34 8.28 -8.31
N ILE A 30 14.48 9.27 -8.14
CA ILE A 30 14.92 10.61 -7.69
C ILE A 30 15.55 10.51 -6.30
N PHE A 31 14.92 9.80 -5.36
CA PHE A 31 15.48 9.63 -4.02
C PHE A 31 16.81 8.89 -4.03
N ILE A 32 16.93 7.82 -4.81
CA ILE A 32 18.19 7.08 -4.95
C ILE A 32 19.27 7.95 -5.60
N TRP A 33 18.93 8.73 -6.62
CA TRP A 33 19.88 9.62 -7.33
C TRP A 33 20.37 10.75 -6.43
N VAL A 34 19.51 11.29 -5.59
CA VAL A 34 19.83 12.40 -4.67
C VAL A 34 20.60 11.91 -3.43
N TYR A 35 20.46 10.64 -3.04
CA TYR A 35 21.09 10.07 -1.86
C TYR A 35 22.60 10.38 -1.71
N PRO A 36 23.46 10.22 -2.73
CA PRO A 36 24.88 10.50 -2.58
C PRO A 36 25.20 11.95 -2.14
N SER A 37 24.30 12.89 -2.43
CA SER A 37 24.44 14.30 -2.01
C SER A 37 24.17 14.48 -0.51
N PHE A 38 23.42 13.58 0.11
CA PHE A 38 23.09 13.58 1.54
C PHE A 38 23.94 12.59 2.34
N ALA A 39 24.51 11.57 1.68
CA ALA A 39 25.34 10.56 2.31
C ALA A 39 26.55 11.22 2.98
N GLY A 40 26.71 10.99 4.29
CA GLY A 40 27.81 11.55 5.06
C GLY A 40 27.70 13.02 5.44
N SER A 41 26.59 13.70 5.14
CA SER A 41 26.38 15.10 5.54
C SER A 41 26.34 15.23 7.06
N GLN A 42 27.41 15.80 7.66
CA GLN A 42 27.45 16.08 9.08
C GLN A 42 26.37 17.07 9.52
N ALA A 43 26.04 18.03 8.64
CA ALA A 43 25.00 19.02 8.90
C ALA A 43 23.62 18.35 9.05
N LEU A 44 23.25 17.43 8.16
CA LEU A 44 21.97 16.69 8.23
C LEU A 44 21.92 15.85 9.51
N ASN A 45 22.97 15.08 9.80
CA ASN A 45 23.03 14.24 10.98
C ASN A 45 22.98 15.08 12.28
N THR A 46 23.56 16.27 12.30
CA THR A 46 23.48 17.16 13.45
C THR A 46 22.08 17.71 13.64
N LEU A 47 21.39 18.10 12.55
CA LEU A 47 19.99 18.54 12.59
C LEU A 47 19.05 17.43 13.09
N LEU A 48 19.20 16.22 12.57
CA LEU A 48 18.41 15.07 13.01
C LEU A 48 18.60 14.78 14.50
N ARG A 49 19.84 14.85 15.01
CA ARG A 49 20.12 14.64 16.45
C ARG A 49 19.54 15.73 17.36
N GLN A 50 19.27 16.92 16.84
CA GLN A 50 18.63 18.01 17.59
C GLN A 50 17.11 17.91 17.62
N MET A 51 16.50 17.08 16.77
CA MET A 51 15.05 16.89 16.73
C MET A 51 14.56 16.06 17.93
N PRO A 52 13.34 16.35 18.45
CA PRO A 52 12.69 15.48 19.42
C PRO A 52 12.54 14.05 18.88
N LYS A 53 12.80 13.05 19.73
CA LYS A 53 12.76 11.63 19.33
C LYS A 53 11.42 11.22 18.68
N GLY A 54 10.29 11.75 19.16
CA GLY A 54 8.98 11.48 18.55
C GLY A 54 8.86 12.01 17.13
N LEU A 55 9.40 13.21 16.86
CA LEU A 55 9.38 13.79 15.53
C LEU A 55 10.28 13.00 14.54
N MET A 56 11.46 12.58 15.01
CA MET A 56 12.34 11.71 14.21
C MET A 56 11.62 10.41 13.81
N LYS A 57 10.93 9.79 14.76
CA LYS A 57 10.21 8.53 14.52
C LYS A 57 9.07 8.70 13.52
N VAL A 58 8.30 9.79 13.62
CA VAL A 58 7.22 10.13 12.66
C VAL A 58 7.77 10.36 11.26
N LEU A 59 8.98 10.95 11.15
CA LEU A 59 9.68 11.12 9.87
C LEU A 59 10.38 9.83 9.38
N GLY A 60 10.24 8.71 10.12
CA GLY A 60 10.83 7.43 9.74
C GLY A 60 12.32 7.29 10.06
N TYR A 61 12.91 8.19 10.84
CA TYR A 61 14.32 8.11 11.26
C TYR A 61 14.43 7.55 12.67
N THR A 62 15.05 6.40 12.82
CA THR A 62 15.41 5.81 14.14
C THR A 62 16.89 5.98 14.46
N VAL A 63 17.73 5.99 13.43
CA VAL A 63 19.18 6.16 13.47
C VAL A 63 19.56 7.14 12.37
N GLY A 64 20.63 7.91 12.49
CA GLY A 64 21.02 8.88 11.47
C GLY A 64 21.14 8.26 10.05
N VAL A 65 21.07 9.08 9.01
CA VAL A 65 21.17 8.64 7.60
C VAL A 65 22.62 8.24 7.30
N THR A 66 22.96 6.99 7.60
CA THR A 66 24.29 6.44 7.35
C THR A 66 24.30 5.50 6.14
N HIS A 67 23.21 4.78 5.93
CA HIS A 67 23.07 3.80 4.85
C HIS A 67 21.91 4.17 3.93
N ILE A 68 21.99 3.75 2.65
CA ILE A 68 20.91 4.00 1.68
C ILE A 68 19.57 3.37 2.11
N GLY A 69 19.64 2.24 2.82
CA GLY A 69 18.46 1.60 3.37
C GLY A 69 17.69 2.49 4.34
N ASP A 70 18.41 3.15 5.26
CA ASP A 70 17.83 4.09 6.23
C ASP A 70 17.18 5.28 5.55
N PHE A 71 17.85 5.82 4.53
CA PHE A 71 17.33 6.93 3.76
C PHE A 71 16.04 6.58 3.00
N LEU A 72 16.04 5.45 2.30
CA LEU A 72 14.84 4.98 1.58
C LEU A 72 13.72 4.61 2.55
N GLY A 73 14.04 3.92 3.63
CA GLY A 73 13.06 3.54 4.67
C GLY A 73 12.39 4.76 5.30
N GLY A 74 13.16 5.78 5.66
CA GLY A 74 12.65 7.00 6.27
C GLY A 74 11.91 7.90 5.28
N GLU A 75 12.55 8.30 4.20
CA GLU A 75 12.02 9.33 3.30
C GLU A 75 10.96 8.79 2.32
N PHE A 76 11.21 7.63 1.74
CA PHE A 76 10.34 7.12 0.69
C PHE A 76 9.27 6.17 1.22
N TYR A 77 9.68 5.11 1.96
CA TYR A 77 8.76 4.05 2.37
C TYR A 77 7.86 4.43 3.54
N SER A 78 8.28 5.32 4.43
CA SER A 78 7.46 5.76 5.57
C SER A 78 6.35 6.75 5.19
N LEU A 79 6.46 7.45 4.06
CA LEU A 79 5.48 8.47 3.68
C LEU A 79 5.00 8.32 2.25
N LEU A 80 5.86 8.54 1.25
CA LEU A 80 5.48 8.64 -0.17
C LEU A 80 4.90 7.32 -0.71
N TYR A 81 5.53 6.20 -0.37
CA TYR A 81 5.05 4.87 -0.74
C TYR A 81 3.66 4.61 -0.18
N LEU A 82 3.43 4.95 1.10
CA LEU A 82 2.13 4.74 1.76
C LEU A 82 1.03 5.60 1.12
N ILE A 83 1.34 6.85 0.78
CA ILE A 83 0.38 7.75 0.13
C ILE A 83 0.02 7.25 -1.27
N ILE A 84 1.01 6.96 -2.12
CA ILE A 84 0.77 6.56 -3.52
C ILE A 84 0.01 5.24 -3.57
N MET A 85 0.40 4.25 -2.78
CA MET A 85 -0.27 2.96 -2.71
C MET A 85 -1.67 3.07 -2.09
N GLY A 86 -1.85 3.96 -1.09
CA GLY A 86 -3.15 4.25 -0.48
C GLY A 86 -4.13 4.86 -1.50
N ILE A 87 -3.67 5.85 -2.27
CA ILE A 87 -4.46 6.45 -3.35
C ILE A 87 -4.85 5.39 -4.38
N TYR A 88 -3.90 4.55 -4.82
CA TYR A 88 -4.19 3.44 -5.72
C TYR A 88 -5.29 2.53 -5.17
N ALA A 89 -5.14 2.06 -3.93
CA ALA A 89 -6.08 1.15 -3.29
C ALA A 89 -7.50 1.74 -3.21
N ILE A 90 -7.62 2.99 -2.76
CA ILE A 90 -8.90 3.67 -2.59
C ILE A 90 -9.60 3.86 -3.94
N PHE A 91 -8.93 4.46 -4.92
CA PHE A 91 -9.53 4.79 -6.21
C PHE A 91 -9.86 3.55 -7.03
N VAL A 92 -8.94 2.58 -7.12
CA VAL A 92 -9.18 1.40 -7.95
C VAL A 92 -10.22 0.47 -7.32
N ALA A 93 -10.21 0.26 -6.00
CA ALA A 93 -11.24 -0.54 -5.33
C ALA A 93 -12.64 0.04 -5.53
N THR A 94 -12.77 1.36 -5.44
CA THR A 94 -14.06 2.04 -5.66
C THR A 94 -14.51 1.94 -7.10
N LYS A 95 -13.60 2.14 -8.06
CA LYS A 95 -13.89 2.05 -9.49
C LYS A 95 -14.38 0.68 -9.93
N LEU A 96 -13.86 -0.39 -9.33
CA LEU A 96 -14.14 -1.77 -9.75
C LEU A 96 -15.56 -2.24 -9.41
N ILE A 97 -16.23 -1.69 -8.40
CA ILE A 97 -17.59 -2.09 -8.01
C ILE A 97 -18.50 -0.88 -7.83
N ALA A 98 -18.23 0.06 -6.90
CA ALA A 98 -19.14 1.13 -6.56
C ALA A 98 -19.45 2.03 -7.77
N HIS A 99 -18.43 2.41 -8.54
CA HIS A 99 -18.59 3.18 -9.77
C HIS A 99 -19.47 2.45 -10.81
N LEU A 100 -19.30 1.13 -10.98
CA LEU A 100 -20.12 0.34 -11.91
C LEU A 100 -21.58 0.23 -11.46
N VAL A 101 -21.83 0.24 -10.15
CA VAL A 101 -23.18 0.23 -9.58
C VAL A 101 -23.84 1.60 -9.74
N ASP A 102 -23.10 2.66 -9.42
CA ASP A 102 -23.58 4.05 -9.39
C ASP A 102 -23.98 4.54 -10.81
N ASN A 103 -23.17 4.20 -11.83
CA ASN A 103 -23.46 4.56 -13.23
C ASN A 103 -24.35 3.54 -13.97
N GLY A 104 -24.87 2.51 -13.29
CA GLY A 104 -25.74 1.49 -13.86
C GLY A 104 -25.04 0.44 -14.75
N SER A 105 -23.74 0.56 -14.99
CA SER A 105 -22.99 -0.38 -15.87
C SER A 105 -22.95 -1.80 -15.29
N MET A 106 -23.13 -1.95 -13.98
CA MET A 106 -23.22 -3.27 -13.34
C MET A 106 -24.38 -4.11 -13.89
N ALA A 107 -25.49 -3.47 -14.32
CA ALA A 107 -26.63 -4.18 -14.92
C ALA A 107 -26.24 -4.92 -16.21
N TYR A 108 -25.45 -4.28 -17.08
CA TYR A 108 -24.95 -4.92 -18.32
C TYR A 108 -24.04 -6.09 -18.00
N LEU A 109 -23.21 -5.99 -16.98
CA LEU A 109 -22.30 -7.06 -16.59
C LEU A 109 -23.06 -8.28 -16.02
N LEU A 110 -24.14 -8.02 -15.28
CA LEU A 110 -25.00 -9.06 -14.69
C LEU A 110 -26.06 -9.61 -15.66
N ALA A 111 -26.30 -8.94 -16.81
CA ALA A 111 -27.10 -9.50 -17.90
C ALA A 111 -26.37 -10.64 -18.63
N THR A 112 -25.06 -10.77 -18.47
CA THR A 112 -24.28 -11.93 -18.95
C THR A 112 -24.49 -13.14 -18.03
N PRO A 113 -24.23 -14.40 -18.47
CA PRO A 113 -24.41 -15.59 -17.64
C PRO A 113 -23.34 -15.72 -16.53
N LEU A 114 -23.00 -14.59 -15.89
CA LEU A 114 -22.03 -14.53 -14.80
C LEU A 114 -22.75 -14.31 -13.47
N SER A 115 -22.43 -15.16 -12.48
CA SER A 115 -22.94 -14.94 -11.12
C SER A 115 -22.25 -13.74 -10.46
N ARG A 116 -22.98 -13.04 -9.57
CA ARG A 116 -22.45 -11.92 -8.76
C ARG A 116 -21.14 -12.26 -8.06
N VAL A 117 -21.03 -13.48 -7.53
CA VAL A 117 -19.82 -13.99 -6.88
C VAL A 117 -18.65 -14.07 -7.87
N LYS A 118 -18.88 -14.55 -9.10
CA LYS A 118 -17.84 -14.60 -10.12
C LYS A 118 -17.36 -13.21 -10.53
N VAL A 119 -18.26 -12.25 -10.62
CA VAL A 119 -17.89 -10.85 -10.89
C VAL A 119 -17.04 -10.29 -9.75
N ALA A 120 -17.54 -10.34 -8.49
CA ALA A 120 -16.83 -9.80 -7.33
C ALA A 120 -15.45 -10.45 -7.12
N THR A 121 -15.35 -11.79 -7.25
CA THR A 121 -14.05 -12.49 -7.13
C THR A 121 -13.08 -12.11 -8.23
N THR A 122 -13.57 -11.84 -9.44
CA THR A 122 -12.72 -11.43 -10.56
C THR A 122 -12.22 -9.99 -10.35
N GLN A 123 -13.09 -9.08 -9.91
CA GLN A 123 -12.71 -7.69 -9.63
C GLN A 123 -11.71 -7.61 -8.45
N ALA A 124 -11.94 -8.39 -7.38
CA ALA A 124 -10.98 -8.50 -6.28
C ALA A 124 -9.61 -9.00 -6.75
N ALA A 125 -9.58 -10.01 -7.62
CA ALA A 125 -8.33 -10.53 -8.18
C ALA A 125 -7.60 -9.49 -9.04
N VAL A 126 -8.31 -8.68 -9.84
CA VAL A 126 -7.73 -7.58 -10.62
C VAL A 126 -7.10 -6.53 -9.69
N LEU A 127 -7.82 -6.13 -8.64
CA LEU A 127 -7.33 -5.17 -7.66
C LEU A 127 -6.01 -5.63 -7.01
N ILE A 128 -6.02 -6.85 -6.47
CA ILE A 128 -4.85 -7.44 -5.79
C ILE A 128 -3.68 -7.64 -6.78
N SER A 129 -3.96 -8.08 -8.02
CA SER A 129 -2.91 -8.20 -9.04
C SER A 129 -2.23 -6.87 -9.33
N GLY A 130 -2.97 -5.76 -9.34
CA GLY A 130 -2.40 -4.44 -9.54
C GLY A 130 -1.49 -4.02 -8.37
N VAL A 131 -1.87 -4.29 -7.12
CA VAL A 131 -1.01 -4.07 -5.94
C VAL A 131 0.32 -4.83 -6.08
N PHE A 132 0.25 -6.10 -6.46
CA PHE A 132 1.45 -6.92 -6.68
C PHE A 132 2.32 -6.40 -7.82
N VAL A 133 1.74 -5.99 -8.94
CA VAL A 133 2.49 -5.44 -10.09
C VAL A 133 3.22 -4.15 -9.68
N ILE A 134 2.54 -3.21 -9.01
CA ILE A 134 3.15 -1.96 -8.57
C ILE A 134 4.27 -2.24 -7.56
N GLY A 135 4.03 -3.11 -6.57
CA GLY A 135 5.04 -3.50 -5.59
C GLY A 135 6.25 -4.21 -6.21
N PHE A 136 6.01 -5.11 -7.17
CA PHE A 136 7.09 -5.79 -7.90
C PHE A 136 7.95 -4.79 -8.69
N VAL A 137 7.33 -3.89 -9.45
CA VAL A 137 8.04 -2.84 -10.23
C VAL A 137 8.84 -1.93 -9.28
N SER A 138 8.25 -1.54 -8.14
CA SER A 138 8.93 -0.74 -7.12
C SER A 138 10.16 -1.48 -6.55
N THR A 139 10.01 -2.75 -6.18
CA THR A 139 11.10 -3.55 -5.59
C THR A 139 12.25 -3.75 -6.57
N VAL A 140 11.94 -4.21 -7.79
CA VAL A 140 12.95 -4.43 -8.83
C VAL A 140 13.59 -3.11 -9.23
N GLY A 141 12.78 -2.07 -9.42
CA GLY A 141 13.27 -0.74 -9.78
C GLY A 141 14.16 -0.11 -8.71
N ALA A 142 13.88 -0.35 -7.41
CA ALA A 142 14.75 0.08 -6.32
C ALA A 142 16.11 -0.60 -6.38
N LEU A 143 16.12 -1.93 -6.53
CA LEU A 143 17.37 -2.71 -6.60
C LEU A 143 18.23 -2.29 -7.80
N LEU A 144 17.61 -2.09 -8.97
CA LEU A 144 18.29 -1.59 -10.17
C LEU A 144 18.81 -0.16 -9.96
N GLY A 145 17.99 0.72 -9.39
CA GLY A 145 18.38 2.10 -9.12
C GLY A 145 19.56 2.21 -8.16
N VAL A 146 19.52 1.43 -7.07
CA VAL A 146 20.63 1.36 -6.11
C VAL A 146 21.91 0.85 -6.77
N HIS A 147 21.79 -0.19 -7.61
CA HIS A 147 22.95 -0.73 -8.34
C HIS A 147 23.59 0.29 -9.33
N TRP A 148 22.76 1.13 -9.95
CA TRP A 148 23.23 2.08 -10.96
C TRP A 148 23.73 3.41 -10.39
N PHE A 149 23.13 3.90 -9.31
CA PHE A 149 23.38 5.25 -8.80
C PHE A 149 24.24 5.27 -7.54
N VAL A 150 24.40 4.15 -6.83
CA VAL A 150 25.12 4.10 -5.56
C VAL A 150 26.35 3.22 -5.64
N ASN A 151 27.51 3.85 -5.45
CA ASN A 151 28.77 3.12 -5.32
C ASN A 151 28.86 2.49 -3.93
N HIS A 152 29.03 1.15 -3.86
CA HIS A 152 29.09 0.37 -2.62
C HIS A 152 27.82 0.50 -1.75
N PRO A 153 26.67 -0.05 -2.20
CA PRO A 153 25.45 0.02 -1.45
C PRO A 153 25.53 -0.86 -0.19
N ASP A 154 25.55 -0.22 0.98
CA ASP A 154 25.43 -0.88 2.29
C ASP A 154 23.96 -1.19 2.60
N MET A 155 23.35 -2.08 1.81
CA MET A 155 21.97 -2.51 1.97
C MET A 155 21.87 -4.03 1.79
N ASN A 156 21.24 -4.70 2.75
CA ASN A 156 20.95 -6.13 2.61
C ASN A 156 19.72 -6.31 1.69
N ALA A 157 19.96 -6.80 0.46
CA ALA A 157 18.91 -7.01 -0.54
C ALA A 157 17.79 -7.95 -0.03
N THR A 158 18.10 -8.93 0.80
CA THR A 158 17.11 -9.86 1.34
C THR A 158 16.13 -9.14 2.27
N TYR A 159 16.63 -8.35 3.21
CA TYR A 159 15.78 -7.60 4.14
C TYR A 159 14.98 -6.51 3.42
N PHE A 160 15.58 -5.88 2.41
CA PHE A 160 14.88 -4.92 1.56
C PHE A 160 13.71 -5.56 0.81
N VAL A 161 13.90 -6.75 0.23
CA VAL A 161 12.81 -7.50 -0.43
C VAL A 161 11.74 -7.92 0.58
N GLN A 162 12.12 -8.38 1.77
CA GLN A 162 11.17 -8.71 2.84
C GLN A 162 10.33 -7.50 3.25
N MET A 163 10.94 -6.33 3.42
CA MET A 163 10.24 -5.07 3.70
C MET A 163 9.21 -4.76 2.61
N ASN A 164 9.60 -4.86 1.34
CA ASN A 164 8.69 -4.62 0.21
C ASN A 164 7.53 -5.62 0.19
N ILE A 165 7.76 -6.90 0.50
CA ILE A 165 6.69 -7.91 0.59
C ILE A 165 5.68 -7.53 1.67
N VAL A 166 6.15 -7.15 2.88
CA VAL A 166 5.25 -6.70 3.96
C VAL A 166 4.46 -5.46 3.52
N GLY A 167 5.11 -4.50 2.86
CA GLY A 167 4.44 -3.32 2.32
C GLY A 167 3.35 -3.65 1.29
N VAL A 168 3.62 -4.57 0.36
CA VAL A 168 2.63 -5.05 -0.62
C VAL A 168 1.46 -5.75 0.09
N LEU A 169 1.73 -6.61 1.07
CA LEU A 169 0.69 -7.31 1.83
C LEU A 169 -0.14 -6.35 2.68
N LEU A 170 0.46 -5.31 3.26
CA LEU A 170 -0.27 -4.23 3.93
C LEU A 170 -1.29 -3.60 2.96
N PHE A 171 -0.85 -3.27 1.74
CA PHE A 171 -1.75 -2.67 0.75
C PHE A 171 -2.75 -3.66 0.15
N CYS A 172 -2.53 -4.96 0.23
CA CYS A 172 -3.58 -5.95 0.00
C CYS A 172 -4.70 -5.84 1.04
N VAL A 173 -4.38 -5.63 2.33
CA VAL A 173 -5.38 -5.40 3.38
C VAL A 173 -6.12 -4.08 3.16
N VAL A 174 -5.38 -2.98 2.87
CA VAL A 174 -5.98 -1.68 2.55
C VAL A 174 -6.94 -1.80 1.36
N SER A 175 -6.51 -2.44 0.29
CA SER A 175 -7.34 -2.70 -0.89
C SER A 175 -8.56 -3.56 -0.56
N ALA A 176 -8.42 -4.54 0.33
CA ALA A 176 -9.51 -5.43 0.72
C ALA A 176 -10.62 -4.70 1.50
N TYR A 177 -10.30 -3.80 2.45
CA TYR A 177 -11.35 -3.04 3.13
C TYR A 177 -11.95 -1.94 2.24
N CYS A 178 -11.17 -1.32 1.36
CA CYS A 178 -11.70 -0.40 0.35
C CYS A 178 -12.67 -1.13 -0.60
N PHE A 179 -12.32 -2.35 -1.02
CA PHE A 179 -13.17 -3.19 -1.82
C PHE A 179 -14.44 -3.62 -1.06
N LEU A 180 -14.34 -3.90 0.24
CA LEU A 180 -15.48 -4.19 1.10
C LEU A 180 -16.47 -3.02 1.11
N PHE A 181 -16.01 -1.78 1.33
CA PHE A 181 -16.87 -0.60 1.27
C PHE A 181 -17.49 -0.44 -0.12
N SER A 182 -16.70 -0.62 -1.19
CA SER A 182 -17.19 -0.58 -2.57
C SER A 182 -18.32 -1.61 -2.84
N CYS A 183 -18.25 -2.79 -2.20
CA CYS A 183 -19.27 -3.82 -2.31
C CYS A 183 -20.55 -3.51 -1.51
N LEU A 184 -20.45 -2.80 -0.38
CA LEU A 184 -21.56 -2.58 0.55
C LEU A 184 -22.32 -1.29 0.30
N VAL A 185 -21.66 -0.23 -0.16
CA VAL A 185 -22.24 1.11 -0.32
C VAL A 185 -22.83 1.31 -1.72
N ARG A 186 -23.88 2.13 -1.83
CA ARG A 186 -24.65 2.27 -3.06
C ARG A 186 -24.06 3.24 -4.08
N ASP A 187 -23.33 4.23 -3.63
CA ASP A 187 -22.77 5.32 -4.43
C ASP A 187 -21.24 5.36 -4.33
N GLU A 188 -20.62 5.83 -5.40
CA GLU A 188 -19.18 5.94 -5.53
C GLU A 188 -18.56 6.89 -4.49
N ARG A 189 -19.22 8.05 -4.26
CA ARG A 189 -18.71 9.08 -3.35
C ARG A 189 -18.62 8.61 -1.91
N THR A 190 -19.64 7.89 -1.43
CA THR A 190 -19.63 7.34 -0.06
C THR A 190 -18.60 6.24 0.07
N ALA A 191 -18.44 5.38 -0.95
CA ALA A 191 -17.40 4.34 -0.95
C ALA A 191 -15.99 4.96 -0.88
N LEU A 192 -15.71 5.98 -1.68
CA LEU A 192 -14.46 6.75 -1.65
C LEU A 192 -14.25 7.40 -0.29
N GLY A 193 -15.26 8.09 0.23
CA GLY A 193 -15.20 8.80 1.51
C GLY A 193 -14.89 7.88 2.68
N LEU A 194 -15.59 6.74 2.79
CA LEU A 194 -15.34 5.76 3.87
C LEU A 194 -13.96 5.11 3.76
N SER A 195 -13.54 4.77 2.54
CA SER A 195 -12.22 4.21 2.28
C SER A 195 -11.11 5.18 2.66
N ALA A 196 -11.22 6.43 2.23
CA ALA A 196 -10.25 7.48 2.55
C ALA A 196 -10.23 7.79 4.05
N LEU A 197 -11.41 7.95 4.68
CA LEU A 197 -11.54 8.24 6.11
C LEU A 197 -10.86 7.17 6.95
N LEU A 198 -11.13 5.88 6.68
CA LEU A 198 -10.55 4.78 7.45
C LEU A 198 -9.04 4.70 7.24
N THR A 199 -8.56 4.90 6.01
CA THR A 199 -7.12 4.90 5.70
C THR A 199 -6.39 6.03 6.42
N ILE A 200 -6.94 7.25 6.36
CA ILE A 200 -6.38 8.43 7.04
C ILE A 200 -6.43 8.24 8.57
N LEU A 201 -7.51 7.67 9.09
CA LEU A 201 -7.64 7.38 10.52
C LEU A 201 -6.53 6.43 10.99
N PHE A 202 -6.33 5.29 10.31
CA PHE A 202 -5.28 4.34 10.68
C PHE A 202 -3.89 4.94 10.57
N TYR A 203 -3.62 5.69 9.50
CA TYR A 203 -2.33 6.36 9.33
C TYR A 203 -2.10 7.45 10.38
N GLY A 204 -3.13 8.24 10.69
CA GLY A 204 -3.09 9.25 11.75
C GLY A 204 -2.87 8.66 13.14
N LEU A 205 -3.53 7.53 13.47
CA LEU A 205 -3.30 6.81 14.72
C LEU A 205 -1.85 6.33 14.84
N HIS A 206 -1.26 5.84 13.75
CA HIS A 206 0.15 5.44 13.71
C HIS A 206 1.07 6.65 13.96
N MET A 207 0.89 7.74 13.22
CA MET A 207 1.70 8.95 13.39
C MET A 207 1.62 9.51 14.83
N VAL A 208 0.41 9.60 15.39
CA VAL A 208 0.21 10.12 16.75
C VAL A 208 0.80 9.17 17.79
N GLY A 209 0.67 7.85 17.59
CA GLY A 209 1.27 6.85 18.47
C GLY A 209 2.80 6.94 18.53
N ASP A 210 3.43 7.31 17.41
CA ASP A 210 4.89 7.47 17.31
C ASP A 210 5.42 8.77 17.92
N LEU A 211 4.58 9.81 18.02
CA LEU A 211 4.98 11.10 18.59
C LEU A 211 5.34 11.02 20.09
N SER A 212 4.67 10.16 20.85
CA SER A 212 4.85 10.10 22.29
C SER A 212 4.69 8.70 22.86
N THR A 213 5.58 8.36 23.82
CA THR A 213 5.49 7.08 24.54
C THR A 213 4.16 6.89 25.30
N LYS A 214 3.53 7.99 25.73
CA LYS A 214 2.21 7.97 26.40
C LYS A 214 1.07 7.57 25.44
N LEU A 215 1.24 7.83 24.15
CA LEU A 215 0.25 7.56 23.08
C LEU A 215 0.54 6.29 22.31
N ASN A 216 1.58 5.56 22.68
CA ASN A 216 2.01 4.33 21.98
C ASN A 216 0.91 3.24 21.91
N TRP A 217 -0.10 3.27 22.78
CA TRP A 217 -1.26 2.38 22.71
C TRP A 217 -2.07 2.57 21.41
N MET A 218 -2.02 3.75 20.77
CA MET A 218 -2.70 4.04 19.50
C MET A 218 -2.09 3.26 18.35
N ASN A 219 -0.80 2.92 18.42
CA ASN A 219 -0.14 2.06 17.45
C ASN A 219 -0.78 0.66 17.39
N HIS A 220 -1.25 0.12 18.52
CA HIS A 220 -1.94 -1.17 18.55
C HIS A 220 -3.30 -1.17 17.83
N LEU A 221 -3.88 0.01 17.60
CA LEU A 221 -5.12 0.16 16.85
C LEU A 221 -4.87 0.42 15.35
N SER A 222 -3.64 0.74 14.97
CA SER A 222 -3.31 1.05 13.58
C SER A 222 -2.82 -0.17 12.81
N LEU A 223 -3.36 -0.33 11.61
CA LEU A 223 -2.87 -1.34 10.65
C LEU A 223 -1.45 -1.02 10.17
N PHE A 224 -1.09 0.26 10.09
CA PHE A 224 0.21 0.71 9.58
C PHE A 224 1.38 0.40 10.50
N THR A 225 1.12 0.07 11.76
CA THR A 225 2.16 -0.30 12.74
C THR A 225 2.90 -1.60 12.36
N VAL A 226 2.25 -2.48 11.59
CA VAL A 226 2.89 -3.71 11.10
C VAL A 226 3.99 -3.42 10.08
N PHE A 227 3.92 -2.26 9.42
CA PHE A 227 4.91 -1.83 8.44
C PHE A 227 5.84 -0.78 9.04
N ASP A 228 6.94 -1.24 9.60
CA ASP A 228 8.05 -0.39 10.06
C ASP A 228 9.25 -0.61 9.13
N PRO A 229 9.45 0.26 8.12
CA PRO A 229 10.51 0.10 7.14
C PRO A 229 11.91 0.05 7.75
N GLN A 230 12.15 0.83 8.83
CA GLN A 230 13.45 0.90 9.47
C GLN A 230 13.80 -0.42 10.18
N ASN A 231 12.88 -0.96 10.96
CA ASN A 231 13.10 -2.23 11.64
C ASN A 231 13.19 -3.40 10.65
N LEU A 232 12.36 -3.40 9.60
CA LEU A 232 12.35 -4.45 8.58
C LEU A 232 13.66 -4.48 7.78
N ILE A 233 14.21 -3.32 7.39
CA ILE A 233 15.44 -3.25 6.58
C ILE A 233 16.69 -3.70 7.35
N HIS A 234 16.65 -3.62 8.68
CA HIS A 234 17.70 -4.14 9.57
C HIS A 234 17.47 -5.58 10.03
N GLY A 235 16.40 -6.23 9.58
CA GLY A 235 16.08 -7.60 9.93
C GLY A 235 15.53 -7.82 11.34
N HIS A 236 15.07 -6.74 12.00
CA HIS A 236 14.48 -6.80 13.35
C HIS A 236 12.96 -7.03 13.33
N GLY A 237 12.32 -7.11 12.15
CA GLY A 237 10.88 -7.34 12.01
C GLY A 237 10.50 -8.83 12.11
N HIS A 238 9.26 -9.11 12.48
CA HIS A 238 8.68 -10.46 12.50
C HIS A 238 8.09 -10.83 11.12
N PHE A 239 8.92 -10.81 10.07
CA PHE A 239 8.52 -10.97 8.67
C PHE A 239 7.47 -12.07 8.43
N VAL A 240 7.65 -13.27 8.99
CA VAL A 240 6.75 -14.41 8.76
C VAL A 240 5.39 -14.19 9.43
N ILE A 241 5.39 -13.75 10.69
CA ILE A 241 4.17 -13.52 11.47
C ILE A 241 3.37 -12.38 10.84
N ASP A 242 4.04 -11.28 10.52
CA ASP A 242 3.43 -10.10 9.90
C ASP A 242 2.83 -10.45 8.53
N SER A 243 3.57 -11.17 7.70
CA SER A 243 3.09 -11.60 6.39
C SER A 243 1.88 -12.53 6.48
N VAL A 244 1.91 -13.53 7.35
CA VAL A 244 0.80 -14.48 7.53
C VAL A 244 -0.45 -13.77 8.07
N SER A 245 -0.28 -12.86 9.04
CA SER A 245 -1.40 -12.10 9.61
C SER A 245 -2.05 -11.19 8.56
N LEU A 246 -1.27 -10.47 7.75
CA LEU A 246 -1.77 -9.60 6.69
C LEU A 246 -2.50 -10.39 5.60
N VAL A 247 -1.98 -11.56 5.20
CA VAL A 247 -2.65 -12.44 4.24
C VAL A 247 -3.97 -12.95 4.80
N ALA A 248 -4.00 -13.41 6.06
CA ALA A 248 -5.21 -13.90 6.70
C ALA A 248 -6.30 -12.81 6.76
N VAL A 249 -5.94 -11.60 7.18
CA VAL A 249 -6.87 -10.45 7.23
C VAL A 249 -7.37 -10.09 5.82
N THR A 250 -6.50 -10.08 4.81
CA THR A 250 -6.88 -9.82 3.41
C THR A 250 -7.94 -10.83 2.93
N VAL A 251 -7.70 -12.12 3.14
CA VAL A 251 -8.61 -13.19 2.72
C VAL A 251 -9.97 -13.08 3.43
N VAL A 252 -9.97 -12.81 4.72
CA VAL A 252 -11.20 -12.63 5.50
C VAL A 252 -11.99 -11.43 4.98
N LEU A 253 -11.35 -10.28 4.80
CA LEU A 253 -12.03 -9.07 4.32
C LEU A 253 -12.59 -9.23 2.91
N LEU A 254 -11.83 -9.82 1.99
CA LEU A 254 -12.31 -10.12 0.64
C LEU A 254 -13.46 -11.15 0.67
N GLY A 255 -13.38 -12.15 1.52
CA GLY A 255 -14.47 -13.11 1.72
C GLY A 255 -15.76 -12.44 2.19
N VAL A 256 -15.67 -11.56 3.20
CA VAL A 256 -16.81 -10.77 3.70
C VAL A 256 -17.35 -9.84 2.61
N ALA A 257 -16.48 -9.18 1.84
CA ALA A 257 -16.88 -8.32 0.73
C ALA A 257 -17.69 -9.07 -0.34
N ILE A 258 -17.22 -10.25 -0.75
CA ILE A 258 -17.88 -11.09 -1.76
C ILE A 258 -19.23 -11.58 -1.27
N VAL A 259 -19.32 -12.02 0.00
CA VAL A 259 -20.59 -12.47 0.61
C VAL A 259 -21.56 -11.28 0.74
N GLY A 260 -21.08 -10.12 1.17
CA GLY A 260 -21.87 -8.89 1.26
C GLY A 260 -22.44 -8.49 -0.11
N PHE A 261 -21.61 -8.48 -1.14
CA PHE A 261 -22.04 -8.17 -2.52
C PHE A 261 -23.08 -9.17 -3.06
N ARG A 262 -22.94 -10.47 -2.73
CA ARG A 262 -23.91 -11.48 -3.13
C ARG A 262 -25.30 -11.23 -2.56
N ARG A 263 -25.39 -10.81 -1.27
CA ARG A 263 -26.64 -10.60 -0.54
C ARG A 263 -27.30 -9.25 -0.80
N ARG A 264 -26.57 -8.34 -1.41
CA ARG A 264 -27.02 -6.97 -1.66
C ARG A 264 -28.13 -6.94 -2.73
N GLU A 265 -29.20 -6.21 -2.46
CA GLU A 265 -30.18 -5.83 -3.47
C GLU A 265 -29.61 -4.70 -4.32
N LEU A 266 -29.38 -4.99 -5.59
CA LEU A 266 -28.91 -3.98 -6.54
C LEU A 266 -30.14 -3.31 -7.16
N PRO A 267 -30.21 -1.98 -7.22
CA PRO A 267 -31.19 -1.27 -8.01
C PRO A 267 -30.87 -1.52 -9.49
N LEU A 268 -31.50 -2.55 -10.07
CA LEU A 268 -31.37 -2.90 -11.50
C LEU A 268 -32.54 -2.32 -12.27
#